data_367928239375d08cfc689ac11453a5c0
#
_entry.id   367928239375d08cfc689ac11453a5c0
#
_cell.length_a   1.000
_cell.length_b   1.000
_cell.length_c   1.000
_cell.angle_alpha   90.00
_cell.angle_beta   90.00
_cell.angle_gamma   90.00
#
_symmetry.space_group_name_H-M   'P 1'
#
loop_
_entity.id
_entity.type
_entity.pdbx_description
1 polymer ?
#
loop_
_entity_poly.entity_id
_entity_poly.type
_entity_poly.pdbx_seq_one_letter_code
_entity_poly.pdbx_strand_id
1 'polypeptide(L)'
;MREVSLEVRTGELVALIGANGAGKSTVLSAIAGVVKPVSGEIAFEGELLIGMAPEQIARRGIALVPEGRGIFPSLTVEENLRLGAYVRNNGSEYKRDVEEMSRRFPILGERLHQAGGTLSGGEQQQLAIARALMSHPKLLMLDEPSLGLAPVLVDQVFELIDGLHRSGVTILLVEQNVDRTLDIVDRAYLLNTGRIETEGAAGQLKRRVDIASVYMGGRG
;
A
#
# COMPACT_ATOMS: atom_id res chain seq x y z
N MET A 1 -17.02 10.57 -1.90
CA MET A 1 -17.16 9.19 -1.38
C MET A 1 -18.55 9.05 -0.81
N ARG A 2 -19.25 7.99 -1.13
CA ARG A 2 -20.61 7.71 -0.67
C ARG A 2 -20.67 6.26 -0.21
N GLU A 3 -20.74 6.02 1.13
CA GLU A 3 -20.96 4.68 1.71
C GLU A 3 -19.97 3.60 1.23
N VAL A 4 -18.70 3.77 1.55
CA VAL A 4 -17.68 2.75 1.31
C VAL A 4 -17.50 1.95 2.59
N SER A 5 -17.78 0.65 2.54
CA SER A 5 -17.50 -0.30 3.61
C SER A 5 -16.52 -1.35 3.11
N LEU A 6 -15.43 -1.57 3.81
CA LEU A 6 -14.44 -2.60 3.51
C LEU A 6 -13.85 -3.16 4.81
N GLU A 7 -13.36 -4.37 4.74
CA GLU A 7 -12.68 -5.07 5.83
C GLU A 7 -11.37 -5.67 5.31
N VAL A 8 -10.33 -5.60 6.12
CA VAL A 8 -9.05 -6.29 5.88
C VAL A 8 -8.72 -7.11 7.13
N ARG A 9 -8.55 -8.41 6.98
CA ARG A 9 -8.23 -9.32 8.09
C ARG A 9 -6.73 -9.46 8.25
N THR A 10 -6.28 -9.79 9.44
CA THR A 10 -4.86 -10.04 9.70
C THR A 10 -4.30 -11.11 8.76
N GLY A 11 -3.17 -10.81 8.12
CA GLY A 11 -2.51 -11.67 7.15
C GLY A 11 -3.16 -11.69 5.76
N GLU A 12 -4.23 -10.92 5.52
CA GLU A 12 -4.92 -10.86 4.23
C GLU A 12 -4.29 -9.80 3.31
N LEU A 13 -4.21 -10.09 2.03
CA LEU A 13 -3.95 -9.12 0.96
C LEU A 13 -5.27 -8.77 0.27
N VAL A 14 -5.77 -7.58 0.55
CA VAL A 14 -7.02 -7.07 0.01
C VAL A 14 -6.73 -5.97 -1.00
N ALA A 15 -7.42 -5.96 -2.14
CA ALA A 15 -7.34 -4.87 -3.08
C ALA A 15 -8.59 -4.00 -3.09
N LEU A 16 -8.37 -2.69 -3.28
CA LEU A 16 -9.39 -1.74 -3.69
C LEU A 16 -9.08 -1.32 -5.13
N ILE A 17 -9.87 -1.83 -6.06
CA ILE A 17 -9.67 -1.66 -7.51
C ILE A 17 -10.68 -0.66 -8.04
N GLY A 18 -10.28 0.20 -8.97
CA GLY A 18 -11.19 1.17 -9.59
C GLY A 18 -10.46 2.09 -10.56
N ALA A 19 -11.22 2.78 -11.40
CA ALA A 19 -10.69 3.77 -12.33
C ALA A 19 -10.04 4.97 -11.59
N ASN A 20 -9.26 5.78 -12.32
CA ASN A 20 -8.74 7.04 -11.77
C ASN A 20 -9.91 7.96 -11.38
N GLY A 21 -9.78 8.58 -10.22
CA GLY A 21 -10.84 9.43 -9.66
C GLY A 21 -11.98 8.68 -8.97
N ALA A 22 -11.97 7.34 -8.92
CA ALA A 22 -13.00 6.57 -8.20
C ALA A 22 -13.03 6.82 -6.67
N GLY A 23 -11.93 7.36 -6.11
CA GLY A 23 -11.82 7.67 -4.68
C GLY A 23 -10.90 6.74 -3.90
N LYS A 24 -10.12 5.88 -4.56
CA LYS A 24 -9.23 4.89 -3.94
C LYS A 24 -8.24 5.53 -2.94
N SER A 25 -7.44 6.49 -3.40
CA SER A 25 -6.46 7.21 -2.55
C SER A 25 -7.14 8.00 -1.42
N THR A 26 -8.39 8.45 -1.63
CA THR A 26 -9.19 9.10 -0.59
C THR A 26 -9.53 8.14 0.55
N VAL A 27 -9.81 6.86 0.24
CA VAL A 27 -10.03 5.82 1.27
C VAL A 27 -8.76 5.63 2.09
N LEU A 28 -7.59 5.45 1.45
CA LEU A 28 -6.33 5.30 2.16
C LEU A 28 -5.99 6.54 3.00
N SER A 29 -6.22 7.74 2.45
CA SER A 29 -6.01 9.00 3.16
C SER A 29 -6.93 9.16 4.38
N ALA A 30 -8.17 8.65 4.30
CA ALA A 30 -9.08 8.64 5.44
C ALA A 30 -8.62 7.66 6.53
N ILE A 31 -8.16 6.45 6.15
CA ILE A 31 -7.61 5.47 7.09
C ILE A 31 -6.34 6.02 7.77
N ALA A 32 -5.47 6.70 7.00
CA ALA A 32 -4.24 7.31 7.50
C ALA A 32 -4.47 8.60 8.31
N GLY A 33 -5.72 9.08 8.46
CA GLY A 33 -6.08 10.29 9.21
C GLY A 33 -5.72 11.60 8.51
N VAL A 34 -5.31 11.55 7.24
CA VAL A 34 -4.99 12.73 6.42
C VAL A 34 -6.27 13.46 5.98
N VAL A 35 -7.32 12.69 5.68
CA VAL A 35 -8.64 13.20 5.30
C VAL A 35 -9.66 12.77 6.34
N LYS A 36 -10.42 13.75 6.89
CA LYS A 36 -11.49 13.45 7.85
C LYS A 36 -12.76 13.04 7.11
N PRO A 37 -13.31 11.84 7.35
CA PRO A 37 -14.61 11.46 6.81
C PRO A 37 -15.73 12.32 7.41
N VAL A 38 -16.77 12.59 6.62
CA VAL A 38 -17.94 13.38 7.05
C VAL A 38 -18.85 12.54 7.95
N SER A 39 -18.90 11.23 7.70
CA SER A 39 -19.72 10.27 8.46
C SER A 39 -19.14 8.86 8.33
N GLY A 40 -19.65 7.92 9.11
CA GLY A 40 -19.18 6.56 9.17
C GLY A 40 -18.11 6.35 10.23
N GLU A 41 -17.50 5.18 10.25
CA GLU A 41 -16.50 4.76 11.22
C GLU A 41 -15.31 4.13 10.52
N ILE A 42 -14.12 4.32 11.07
CA ILE A 42 -12.92 3.61 10.72
C ILE A 42 -12.35 3.02 11.99
N ALA A 43 -12.27 1.70 12.05
CA ALA A 43 -11.73 0.98 13.20
C ALA A 43 -10.50 0.16 12.81
N PHE A 44 -9.53 0.08 13.71
CA PHE A 44 -8.35 -0.75 13.58
C PHE A 44 -8.09 -1.50 14.89
N GLU A 45 -8.05 -2.83 14.85
CA GLU A 45 -7.94 -3.70 16.04
C GLU A 45 -8.98 -3.35 17.13
N GLY A 46 -10.19 -2.98 16.74
CA GLY A 46 -11.28 -2.62 17.65
C GLY A 46 -11.25 -1.18 18.17
N GLU A 47 -10.23 -0.38 17.85
CA GLU A 47 -10.14 1.03 18.20
C GLU A 47 -10.61 1.94 17.05
N LEU A 48 -11.38 2.98 17.37
CA LEU A 48 -11.81 3.98 16.40
C LEU A 48 -10.65 4.92 16.07
N LEU A 49 -10.38 5.09 14.76
CA LEU A 49 -9.30 5.97 14.27
C LEU A 49 -9.78 7.40 14.00
N ILE A 50 -11.08 7.63 13.85
CA ILE A 50 -11.62 8.95 13.49
C ILE A 50 -11.27 9.98 14.58
N GLY A 51 -10.67 11.08 14.12
CA GLY A 51 -10.21 12.15 15.00
C GLY A 51 -8.80 11.98 15.53
N MET A 52 -8.15 10.87 15.25
CA MET A 52 -6.73 10.70 15.55
C MET A 52 -5.86 11.44 14.52
N ALA A 53 -4.73 11.98 14.97
CA ALA A 53 -3.73 12.55 14.09
C ALA A 53 -2.95 11.44 13.34
N PRO A 54 -2.45 11.70 12.12
CA PRO A 54 -1.72 10.70 11.32
C PRO A 54 -0.57 10.02 12.06
N GLU A 55 0.18 10.74 12.86
CA GLU A 55 1.28 10.18 13.66
C GLU A 55 0.80 9.22 14.75
N GLN A 56 -0.41 9.41 15.28
CA GLN A 56 -1.02 8.50 16.24
C GLN A 56 -1.45 7.20 15.56
N ILE A 57 -2.00 7.31 14.33
CA ILE A 57 -2.40 6.17 13.50
C ILE A 57 -1.16 5.36 13.08
N ALA A 58 -0.09 6.05 12.66
CA ALA A 58 1.17 5.39 12.33
C ALA A 58 1.76 4.60 13.51
N ARG A 59 1.69 5.16 14.73
CA ARG A 59 2.13 4.47 15.96
C ARG A 59 1.29 3.25 16.33
N ARG A 60 0.06 3.13 15.82
CA ARG A 60 -0.76 1.92 15.98
C ARG A 60 -0.37 0.80 15.02
N GLY A 61 0.53 1.08 14.09
CA GLY A 61 1.04 0.09 13.14
C GLY A 61 0.37 0.16 11.77
N ILE A 62 -0.17 1.30 11.36
CA ILE A 62 -0.66 1.53 10.00
C ILE A 62 0.40 2.34 9.25
N ALA A 63 0.95 1.77 8.16
CA ALA A 63 1.89 2.46 7.29
C ALA A 63 1.28 2.65 5.90
N LEU A 64 1.50 3.84 5.32
CA LEU A 64 1.06 4.19 3.98
C LEU A 64 2.27 4.47 3.08
N VAL A 65 2.34 3.78 1.96
CA VAL A 65 3.16 4.16 0.80
C VAL A 65 2.25 4.90 -0.16
N PRO A 66 2.39 6.23 -0.28
CA PRO A 66 1.52 7.03 -1.13
C PRO A 66 1.86 6.86 -2.61
N GLU A 67 0.92 7.24 -3.48
CA GLU A 67 1.20 7.48 -4.90
C GLU A 67 2.44 8.40 -5.05
N GLY A 68 3.29 8.13 -6.03
CA GLY A 68 4.53 8.88 -6.24
C GLY A 68 5.64 8.55 -5.23
N ARG A 69 5.50 7.44 -4.47
CA ARG A 69 6.53 6.84 -3.60
C ARG A 69 6.82 7.62 -2.31
N GLY A 70 6.78 8.96 -2.36
CA GLY A 70 7.02 9.84 -1.22
C GLY A 70 8.39 9.67 -0.56
N ILE A 71 9.43 9.22 -1.30
CA ILE A 71 10.81 9.15 -0.78
C ILE A 71 11.40 10.56 -0.60
N PHE A 72 12.45 10.66 0.19
CA PHE A 72 13.24 11.87 0.33
C PHE A 72 14.46 11.78 -0.60
N PRO A 73 14.44 12.43 -1.78
CA PRO A 73 15.45 12.20 -2.82
C PRO A 73 16.85 12.71 -2.46
N SER A 74 16.96 13.71 -1.60
CA SER A 74 18.23 14.26 -1.10
C SER A 74 18.87 13.42 0.00
N LEU A 75 18.09 12.56 0.67
CA LEU A 75 18.60 11.68 1.71
C LEU A 75 19.10 10.36 1.08
N THR A 76 20.08 9.75 1.73
CA THR A 76 20.55 8.41 1.37
C THR A 76 19.47 7.34 1.57
N VAL A 77 19.67 6.17 0.99
CA VAL A 77 18.82 4.99 1.22
C VAL A 77 18.71 4.71 2.73
N GLU A 78 19.85 4.66 3.43
CA GLU A 78 19.88 4.42 4.88
C GLU A 78 19.10 5.48 5.67
N GLU A 79 19.25 6.76 5.33
CA GLU A 79 18.52 7.84 6.00
C GLU A 79 17.02 7.77 5.72
N ASN A 80 16.60 7.40 4.50
CA ASN A 80 15.19 7.12 4.21
C ASN A 80 14.66 5.97 5.08
N LEU A 81 15.40 4.86 5.20
CA LEU A 81 15.02 3.76 6.08
C LEU A 81 14.92 4.18 7.54
N ARG A 82 15.85 5.02 8.01
CA ARG A 82 15.85 5.56 9.39
C ARG A 82 14.58 6.35 9.69
N LEU A 83 14.09 7.15 8.73
CA LEU A 83 12.83 7.87 8.88
C LEU A 83 11.64 6.92 9.05
N GLY A 84 11.63 5.77 8.37
CA GLY A 84 10.60 4.74 8.54
C GLY A 84 10.56 4.16 9.96
N ALA A 85 11.72 4.01 10.59
CA ALA A 85 11.83 3.51 11.96
C ALA A 85 11.46 4.56 13.04
N TYR A 86 11.29 5.83 12.69
CA TYR A 86 11.11 6.94 13.64
C TYR A 86 9.88 6.78 14.55
N VAL A 87 8.81 6.17 14.07
CA VAL A 87 7.60 5.93 14.86
C VAL A 87 7.79 4.94 16.00
N ARG A 88 8.88 4.15 15.95
CA ARG A 88 9.26 3.15 16.95
C ARG A 88 10.24 3.77 17.93
N ASN A 89 9.93 3.71 19.21
CA ASN A 89 10.82 4.23 20.28
C ASN A 89 12.04 3.32 20.54
N ASN A 90 12.28 2.27 19.74
CA ASN A 90 13.28 1.23 20.01
C ASN A 90 14.46 1.31 19.03
N GLY A 91 15.38 2.26 19.28
CA GLY A 91 16.59 2.45 18.46
C GLY A 91 17.58 1.27 18.51
N SER A 92 17.45 0.35 19.48
CA SER A 92 18.35 -0.80 19.61
C SER A 92 18.21 -1.84 18.48
N GLU A 93 17.05 -1.92 17.83
CA GLU A 93 16.75 -2.87 16.76
C GLU A 93 17.06 -2.32 15.35
N TYR A 94 17.34 -1.02 15.21
CA TYR A 94 17.51 -0.37 13.93
C TYR A 94 18.52 -1.05 13.01
N LYS A 95 19.69 -1.44 13.54
CA LYS A 95 20.73 -2.11 12.73
C LYS A 95 20.24 -3.45 12.17
N ARG A 96 19.55 -4.23 13.01
CA ARG A 96 18.96 -5.51 12.61
C ARG A 96 17.89 -5.32 11.55
N ASP A 97 17.06 -4.27 11.68
CA ASP A 97 16.02 -3.95 10.71
C ASP A 97 16.62 -3.53 9.37
N VAL A 98 17.70 -2.72 9.36
CA VAL A 98 18.41 -2.38 8.13
C VAL A 98 19.03 -3.62 7.47
N GLU A 99 19.62 -4.54 8.24
CA GLU A 99 20.13 -5.81 7.73
C GLU A 99 19.00 -6.68 7.14
N GLU A 100 17.83 -6.70 7.77
CA GLU A 100 16.67 -7.41 7.26
C GLU A 100 16.17 -6.78 5.95
N MET A 101 16.05 -5.44 5.89
CA MET A 101 15.68 -4.75 4.67
C MET A 101 16.72 -4.97 3.56
N SER A 102 18.00 -4.98 3.87
CA SER A 102 19.07 -5.26 2.90
C SER A 102 19.01 -6.69 2.35
N ARG A 103 18.57 -7.66 3.15
CA ARG A 103 18.34 -9.04 2.68
C ARG A 103 17.08 -9.15 1.82
N ARG A 104 16.02 -8.44 2.18
CA ARG A 104 14.73 -8.44 1.48
C ARG A 104 14.78 -7.63 0.18
N PHE A 105 15.58 -6.57 0.16
CA PHE A 105 15.80 -5.66 -0.97
C PHE A 105 17.31 -5.55 -1.24
N PRO A 106 17.95 -6.54 -1.88
CA PRO A 106 19.41 -6.58 -2.03
C PRO A 106 20.00 -5.32 -2.66
N ILE A 107 19.33 -4.77 -3.68
CA ILE A 107 19.75 -3.55 -4.36
C ILE A 107 19.84 -2.33 -3.42
N LEU A 108 18.96 -2.26 -2.41
CA LEU A 108 19.02 -1.20 -1.40
C LEU A 108 20.18 -1.41 -0.44
N GLY A 109 20.46 -2.68 -0.08
CA GLY A 109 21.60 -3.05 0.75
C GLY A 109 22.95 -2.67 0.12
N GLU A 110 23.09 -2.84 -1.19
CA GLU A 110 24.29 -2.45 -1.96
C GLU A 110 24.46 -0.93 -2.06
N ARG A 111 23.38 -0.15 -1.86
CA ARG A 111 23.31 1.29 -2.13
C ARG A 111 22.94 2.11 -0.92
N LEU A 112 23.17 1.63 0.30
CA LEU A 112 22.76 2.29 1.56
C LEU A 112 23.19 3.76 1.64
N HIS A 113 24.37 4.09 1.13
CA HIS A 113 24.93 5.45 1.18
C HIS A 113 24.63 6.28 -0.07
N GLN A 114 23.91 5.73 -1.05
CA GLN A 114 23.51 6.43 -2.27
C GLN A 114 22.27 7.31 -1.99
N ALA A 115 22.22 8.50 -2.59
CA ALA A 115 21.05 9.38 -2.50
C ALA A 115 19.84 8.74 -3.18
N GLY A 116 18.67 8.73 -2.49
CA GLY A 116 17.45 8.09 -2.97
C GLY A 116 16.97 8.61 -4.33
N GLY A 117 17.20 9.88 -4.63
CA GLY A 117 16.82 10.49 -5.90
C GLY A 117 17.59 9.98 -7.12
N THR A 118 18.74 9.31 -6.91
CA THR A 118 19.57 8.74 -7.99
C THR A 118 19.22 7.29 -8.33
N LEU A 119 18.30 6.70 -7.58
CA LEU A 119 17.77 5.37 -7.83
C LEU A 119 16.82 5.39 -9.03
N SER A 120 16.72 4.27 -9.75
CA SER A 120 15.69 4.06 -10.78
C SER A 120 14.29 4.06 -10.18
N GLY A 121 13.26 4.24 -11.01
CA GLY A 121 11.87 4.27 -10.55
C GLY A 121 11.45 3.03 -9.75
N GLY A 122 11.86 1.84 -10.17
CA GLY A 122 11.59 0.59 -9.46
C GLY A 122 12.33 0.49 -8.13
N GLU A 123 13.60 0.92 -8.08
CA GLU A 123 14.40 0.95 -6.85
C GLU A 123 13.85 1.97 -5.85
N GLN A 124 13.36 3.13 -6.33
CA GLN A 124 12.67 4.10 -5.48
C GLN A 124 11.38 3.53 -4.90
N GLN A 125 10.65 2.72 -5.68
CA GLN A 125 9.45 2.04 -5.19
C GLN A 125 9.80 1.01 -4.12
N GLN A 126 10.86 0.23 -4.32
CA GLN A 126 11.38 -0.69 -3.30
C GLN A 126 11.78 0.08 -2.03
N LEU A 127 12.46 1.23 -2.17
CA LEU A 127 12.85 2.07 -1.04
C LEU A 127 11.63 2.60 -0.26
N ALA A 128 10.58 3.02 -0.96
CA ALA A 128 9.35 3.50 -0.33
C ALA A 128 8.68 2.38 0.50
N ILE A 129 8.58 1.18 -0.06
CA ILE A 129 8.04 0.00 0.63
C ILE A 129 8.94 -0.41 1.80
N ALA A 130 10.25 -0.51 1.60
CA ALA A 130 11.21 -0.84 2.65
C ALA A 130 11.14 0.16 3.82
N ARG A 131 11.05 1.47 3.52
CA ARG A 131 10.87 2.50 4.53
C ARG A 131 9.58 2.30 5.34
N ALA A 132 8.47 1.96 4.69
CA ALA A 132 7.22 1.68 5.39
C ALA A 132 7.35 0.45 6.29
N LEU A 133 8.04 -0.61 5.84
CA LEU A 133 8.29 -1.82 6.62
C LEU A 133 9.18 -1.60 7.84
N MET A 134 10.06 -0.58 7.83
CA MET A 134 10.88 -0.21 8.99
C MET A 134 10.04 0.20 10.22
N SER A 135 8.77 0.58 10.03
CA SER A 135 7.84 0.84 11.15
C SER A 135 7.28 -0.43 11.77
N HIS A 136 7.56 -1.64 11.23
CA HIS A 136 6.94 -2.92 11.58
C HIS A 136 5.40 -2.84 11.56
N PRO A 137 4.82 -2.48 10.41
CA PRO A 137 3.40 -2.21 10.36
C PRO A 137 2.57 -3.49 10.54
N LYS A 138 1.44 -3.36 11.23
CA LYS A 138 0.39 -4.39 11.29
C LYS A 138 -0.51 -4.34 10.04
N LEU A 139 -0.60 -3.16 9.40
CA LEU A 139 -1.27 -2.94 8.12
C LEU A 139 -0.38 -2.07 7.23
N LEU A 140 0.04 -2.61 6.10
CA LEU A 140 0.73 -1.89 5.04
C LEU A 140 -0.30 -1.48 3.97
N MET A 141 -0.42 -0.17 3.73
CA MET A 141 -1.27 0.38 2.68
C MET A 141 -0.40 0.85 1.52
N LEU A 142 -0.73 0.42 0.30
CA LEU A 142 0.00 0.75 -0.92
C LEU A 142 -0.94 1.45 -1.91
N ASP A 143 -0.60 2.68 -2.28
CA ASP A 143 -1.40 3.49 -3.20
C ASP A 143 -0.76 3.51 -4.59
N GLU A 144 -1.34 2.76 -5.53
CA GLU A 144 -0.93 2.60 -6.92
C GLU A 144 0.59 2.36 -7.10
N PRO A 145 1.16 1.35 -6.42
CA PRO A 145 2.61 1.14 -6.38
C PRO A 145 3.22 0.82 -7.75
N SER A 146 2.42 0.41 -8.73
CA SER A 146 2.88 0.10 -10.10
C SER A 146 2.81 1.29 -11.05
N LEU A 147 2.19 2.41 -10.64
CA LEU A 147 1.94 3.55 -11.52
C LEU A 147 3.25 4.19 -12.03
N GLY A 148 3.30 4.43 -13.35
CA GLY A 148 4.44 5.10 -13.99
C GLY A 148 5.71 4.26 -14.08
N LEU A 149 5.64 2.96 -13.83
CA LEU A 149 6.75 2.04 -14.00
C LEU A 149 6.73 1.36 -15.39
N ALA A 150 7.91 1.01 -15.88
CA ALA A 150 8.03 0.17 -17.07
C ALA A 150 7.43 -1.25 -16.80
N PRO A 151 6.89 -1.94 -17.81
CA PRO A 151 6.20 -3.23 -17.61
C PRO A 151 6.98 -4.27 -16.81
N VAL A 152 8.29 -4.40 -17.06
CA VAL A 152 9.16 -5.33 -16.31
C VAL A 152 9.25 -4.97 -14.82
N LEU A 153 9.26 -3.67 -14.49
CA LEU A 153 9.29 -3.21 -13.11
C LEU A 153 7.93 -3.38 -12.40
N VAL A 154 6.84 -3.30 -13.16
CA VAL A 154 5.49 -3.61 -12.65
C VAL A 154 5.45 -5.05 -12.15
N ASP A 155 5.93 -6.02 -12.95
CA ASP A 155 5.99 -7.43 -12.55
C ASP A 155 6.78 -7.61 -11.24
N GLN A 156 7.95 -6.98 -11.14
CA GLN A 156 8.79 -7.04 -9.94
C GLN A 156 8.09 -6.45 -8.70
N VAL A 157 7.31 -5.38 -8.85
CA VAL A 157 6.53 -4.79 -7.74
C VAL A 157 5.43 -5.74 -7.29
N PHE A 158 4.70 -6.38 -8.22
CA PHE A 158 3.67 -7.36 -7.87
C PHE A 158 4.25 -8.61 -7.21
N GLU A 159 5.38 -9.14 -7.71
CA GLU A 159 6.12 -10.24 -7.09
C GLU A 159 6.59 -9.88 -5.67
N LEU A 160 7.07 -8.66 -5.46
CA LEU A 160 7.46 -8.15 -4.15
C LEU A 160 6.26 -8.12 -3.19
N ILE A 161 5.11 -7.58 -3.62
CA ILE A 161 3.89 -7.48 -2.81
C ILE A 161 3.39 -8.88 -2.43
N ASP A 162 3.35 -9.81 -3.38
CA ASP A 162 2.98 -11.22 -3.13
C ASP A 162 3.97 -11.88 -2.15
N GLY A 163 5.26 -11.64 -2.29
CA GLY A 163 6.29 -12.11 -1.34
C GLY A 163 6.10 -11.56 0.08
N LEU A 164 5.72 -10.28 0.22
CA LEU A 164 5.39 -9.67 1.51
C LEU A 164 4.15 -10.32 2.12
N HIS A 165 3.08 -10.50 1.34
CA HIS A 165 1.87 -11.19 1.78
C HIS A 165 2.18 -12.61 2.25
N ARG A 166 2.90 -13.42 1.48
CA ARG A 166 3.33 -14.78 1.87
C ARG A 166 4.19 -14.82 3.14
N SER A 167 4.88 -13.72 3.46
CA SER A 167 5.62 -13.58 4.73
C SER A 167 4.73 -13.16 5.92
N GLY A 168 3.40 -13.03 5.71
CA GLY A 168 2.41 -12.75 6.75
C GLY A 168 2.10 -11.25 6.94
N VAL A 169 2.56 -10.37 6.04
CA VAL A 169 2.21 -8.95 6.10
C VAL A 169 0.76 -8.74 5.66
N THR A 170 -0.04 -8.05 6.48
CA THR A 170 -1.40 -7.62 6.10
C THR A 170 -1.30 -6.43 5.17
N ILE A 171 -1.95 -6.48 4.01
CA ILE A 171 -1.80 -5.44 2.98
C ILE A 171 -3.17 -4.99 2.47
N LEU A 172 -3.36 -3.67 2.39
CA LEU A 172 -4.43 -3.03 1.61
C LEU A 172 -3.79 -2.38 0.39
N LEU A 173 -4.03 -2.97 -0.77
CA LEU A 173 -3.48 -2.54 -2.05
C LEU A 173 -4.52 -1.73 -2.82
N VAL A 174 -4.17 -0.55 -3.26
CA VAL A 174 -4.95 0.23 -4.21
C VAL A 174 -4.27 0.15 -5.57
N GLU A 175 -5.02 -0.29 -6.58
CA GLU A 175 -4.49 -0.45 -7.93
C GLU A 175 -5.54 -0.18 -9.01
N GLN A 176 -5.05 0.09 -10.21
CA GLN A 176 -5.87 0.22 -11.41
C GLN A 176 -5.78 -1.01 -12.31
N ASN A 177 -4.70 -1.77 -12.25
CA ASN A 177 -4.49 -2.97 -13.06
C ASN A 177 -5.26 -4.16 -12.45
N VAL A 178 -6.48 -4.38 -12.94
CA VAL A 178 -7.40 -5.40 -12.42
C VAL A 178 -6.80 -6.80 -12.50
N ASP A 179 -6.34 -7.18 -13.70
CA ASP A 179 -5.93 -8.56 -13.98
C ASP A 179 -4.75 -8.97 -13.10
N ARG A 180 -3.69 -8.17 -13.08
CA ARG A 180 -2.50 -8.44 -12.26
C ARG A 180 -2.81 -8.41 -10.76
N THR A 181 -3.68 -7.49 -10.34
CA THR A 181 -4.08 -7.39 -8.94
C THR A 181 -4.82 -8.64 -8.49
N LEU A 182 -5.81 -9.11 -9.29
CA LEU A 182 -6.57 -10.30 -8.99
C LEU A 182 -5.74 -11.61 -9.03
N ASP A 183 -4.52 -11.56 -9.57
CA ASP A 183 -3.60 -12.71 -9.54
C ASP A 183 -2.97 -12.96 -8.18
N ILE A 184 -2.80 -11.93 -7.36
CA ILE A 184 -2.05 -11.99 -6.12
C ILE A 184 -2.87 -11.76 -4.84
N VAL A 185 -4.11 -11.21 -4.96
CA VAL A 185 -4.91 -10.85 -3.77
C VAL A 185 -5.86 -11.96 -3.35
N ASP A 186 -6.19 -12.02 -2.06
CA ASP A 186 -7.21 -12.93 -1.52
C ASP A 186 -8.61 -12.47 -1.90
N ARG A 187 -8.88 -11.17 -1.69
CA ARG A 187 -10.16 -10.51 -1.96
C ARG A 187 -9.96 -9.16 -2.61
N ALA A 188 -10.98 -8.71 -3.32
CA ALA A 188 -10.99 -7.35 -3.84
C ALA A 188 -12.36 -6.70 -3.70
N TYR A 189 -12.31 -5.37 -3.61
CA TYR A 189 -13.45 -4.46 -3.67
C TYR A 189 -13.33 -3.63 -4.94
N LEU A 190 -14.39 -3.60 -5.75
CA LEU A 190 -14.44 -2.77 -6.94
C LEU A 190 -15.10 -1.45 -6.59
N LEU A 191 -14.35 -0.37 -6.65
CA LEU A 191 -14.78 0.99 -6.35
C LEU A 191 -15.09 1.73 -7.66
N ASN A 192 -16.31 2.24 -7.77
CA ASN A 192 -16.70 3.11 -8.87
C ASN A 192 -17.41 4.36 -8.33
N THR A 193 -16.93 5.53 -8.73
CA THR A 193 -17.52 6.83 -8.40
C THR A 193 -17.86 6.98 -6.89
N GLY A 194 -16.93 6.50 -6.04
CA GLY A 194 -17.03 6.60 -4.58
C GLY A 194 -17.96 5.58 -3.91
N ARG A 195 -18.33 4.48 -4.59
CA ARG A 195 -19.14 3.37 -4.04
C ARG A 195 -18.49 2.03 -4.35
N ILE A 196 -18.64 1.07 -3.44
CA ILE A 196 -18.31 -0.33 -3.72
C ILE A 196 -19.44 -0.93 -4.57
N GLU A 197 -19.13 -1.34 -5.79
CA GLU A 197 -20.09 -1.97 -6.71
C GLU A 197 -20.13 -3.49 -6.54
N THR A 198 -18.97 -4.09 -6.27
CA THR A 198 -18.86 -5.52 -6.03
C THR A 198 -17.68 -5.83 -5.14
N GLU A 199 -17.75 -6.93 -4.46
CA GLU A 199 -16.68 -7.48 -3.64
C GLU A 199 -16.65 -9.00 -3.73
N GLY A 200 -15.54 -9.61 -3.39
CA GLY A 200 -15.43 -11.06 -3.34
C GLY A 200 -14.01 -11.58 -3.37
N ALA A 201 -13.88 -12.90 -3.27
CA ALA A 201 -12.60 -13.57 -3.47
C ALA A 201 -12.08 -13.35 -4.90
N ALA A 202 -10.78 -13.12 -5.05
CA ALA A 202 -10.16 -12.81 -6.34
C ALA A 202 -10.51 -13.82 -7.44
N GLY A 203 -10.46 -15.12 -7.13
CA GLY A 203 -10.82 -16.18 -8.08
C GLY A 203 -12.30 -16.19 -8.51
N GLN A 204 -13.21 -15.63 -7.72
CA GLN A 204 -14.61 -15.45 -8.11
C GLN A 204 -14.79 -14.23 -9.01
N LEU A 205 -14.12 -13.12 -8.67
CA LEU A 205 -14.16 -11.89 -9.44
C LEU A 205 -13.56 -12.07 -10.84
N LYS A 206 -12.45 -12.80 -10.97
CA LYS A 206 -11.86 -13.15 -12.28
C LYS A 206 -12.82 -13.88 -13.21
N ARG A 207 -13.73 -14.69 -12.66
CA ARG A 207 -14.70 -15.46 -13.46
C ARG A 207 -15.94 -14.65 -13.86
N ARG A 208 -16.16 -13.48 -13.30
CA ARG A 208 -17.28 -12.60 -13.66
C ARG A 208 -16.90 -11.75 -14.86
N VAL A 209 -17.57 -12.01 -15.98
CA VAL A 209 -17.38 -11.30 -17.28
C VAL A 209 -17.64 -9.79 -17.15
N ASP A 210 -18.37 -9.37 -16.09
CA ASP A 210 -18.83 -7.99 -15.91
C ASP A 210 -17.76 -7.01 -15.41
N ILE A 211 -16.59 -7.50 -14.96
CA ILE A 211 -15.52 -6.60 -14.49
C ILE A 211 -15.08 -5.65 -15.62
N ALA A 212 -14.99 -6.15 -16.83
CA ALA A 212 -14.60 -5.36 -17.99
C ALA A 212 -15.64 -4.25 -18.32
N SER A 213 -16.94 -4.52 -18.13
CA SER A 213 -18.02 -3.55 -18.43
C SER A 213 -18.06 -2.42 -17.39
N VAL A 214 -17.83 -2.73 -16.12
CA VAL A 214 -17.76 -1.75 -15.03
C VAL A 214 -16.53 -0.85 -15.20
N TYR A 215 -15.41 -1.43 -15.67
CA TYR A 215 -14.14 -0.71 -15.85
C TYR A 215 -14.14 0.20 -17.08
N MET A 216 -14.87 -0.17 -18.15
CA MET A 216 -14.92 0.61 -19.39
C MET A 216 -15.94 1.73 -19.38
N GLY A 217 -16.60 2.00 -18.25
CA GLY A 217 -17.60 3.06 -18.06
C GLY A 217 -18.67 2.95 -19.13
N GLY A 218 -19.83 2.40 -18.81
CA GLY A 218 -20.90 2.22 -19.78
C GLY A 218 -21.05 3.42 -20.70
N ARG A 219 -20.71 3.24 -21.96
CA ARG A 219 -21.15 4.11 -23.03
C ARG A 219 -22.62 3.76 -23.26
N GLY A 220 -23.51 4.49 -22.62
CA GLY A 220 -24.89 4.64 -22.92
C GLY A 220 -25.13 6.08 -23.33
#